data_cf21760f4bfbf2a3e695febd84296647
#
_entry.id   cf21760f4bfbf2a3e695febd84296647
#
_cell.length_a   1.000
_cell.length_b   1.000
_cell.length_c   1.000
_cell.angle_alpha   90.00
_cell.angle_beta   90.00
_cell.angle_gamma   90.00
#
_symmetry.space_group_name_H-M   'P 1'
#
loop_
_entity.id
_entity.type
_entity.pdbx_description
1 polymer ?
#
loop_
_entity_poly.entity_id
_entity_poly.type
_entity_poly.pdbx_seq_one_letter_code
_entity_poly.pdbx_strand_id
1 'polypeptide(L)' 'MSGQGTTTSKTVKVALKEARDAIEKKDFKAALRCCKKALNVDKENYMALVFCGLCLAELEQPEQAVQVIKFIFFL' A
#
# COMPACT_ATOMS: atom_id res chain seq x y z
N MET A 1 -18.18 -16.74 6.38
CA MET A 1 -17.58 -16.88 5.24
C MET A 1 -17.33 -15.58 4.51
N SER A 2 -17.95 -15.41 3.49
CA SER A 2 -17.62 -14.26 2.69
C SER A 2 -17.82 -12.94 3.42
N GLY A 3 -18.62 -12.91 4.45
CA GLY A 3 -18.88 -11.69 5.18
C GLY A 3 -17.64 -11.08 5.74
N GLN A 4 -16.77 -11.89 6.30
CA GLN A 4 -15.54 -11.37 6.87
C GLN A 4 -14.63 -10.84 5.81
N GLY A 5 -14.40 -11.62 4.79
CA GLY A 5 -13.55 -11.20 3.71
C GLY A 5 -14.07 -9.93 3.07
N THR A 6 -15.39 -9.84 2.95
CA THR A 6 -15.99 -8.68 2.33
C THR A 6 -15.70 -7.42 3.13
N THR A 7 -15.88 -7.48 4.44
CA THR A 7 -15.63 -6.32 5.29
C THR A 7 -14.18 -5.89 5.21
N THR A 8 -13.27 -6.84 5.37
CA THR A 8 -11.85 -6.55 5.29
C THR A 8 -11.49 -6.00 3.92
N SER A 9 -12.02 -6.65 2.91
CA SER A 9 -11.75 -6.26 1.53
C SER A 9 -12.24 -4.85 1.25
N LYS A 10 -13.39 -4.49 1.80
CA LYS A 10 -13.92 -3.16 1.58
C LYS A 10 -13.03 -2.09 2.17
N THR A 11 -12.58 -2.29 3.41
CA THR A 11 -11.67 -1.35 4.05
C THR A 11 -10.39 -1.22 3.26
N VAL A 12 -9.83 -2.34 2.84
CA VAL A 12 -8.60 -2.34 2.07
C VAL A 12 -8.81 -1.66 0.72
N LYS A 13 -9.93 -1.95 0.06
CA LYS A 13 -10.20 -1.34 -1.24
C LYS A 13 -10.29 0.17 -1.16
N VAL A 14 -10.95 0.68 -0.13
CA VAL A 14 -11.07 2.12 0.05
C VAL A 14 -9.70 2.73 0.28
N ALA A 15 -8.90 2.12 1.14
CA ALA A 15 -7.57 2.62 1.43
C ALA A 15 -6.70 2.61 0.18
N LEU A 16 -6.76 1.54 -0.60
CA LEU A 16 -5.95 1.45 -1.82
C LEU A 16 -6.39 2.46 -2.86
N LYS A 17 -7.69 2.70 -2.96
CA LYS A 17 -8.18 3.70 -3.90
C LYS A 17 -7.67 5.09 -3.51
N GLU A 18 -7.73 5.40 -2.23
CA GLU A 18 -7.24 6.68 -1.76
C GLU A 18 -5.74 6.79 -1.97
N ALA A 19 -5.03 5.69 -1.77
CA ALA A 19 -3.59 5.69 -2.00
C ALA A 19 -3.29 5.98 -3.46
N ARG A 20 -4.02 5.34 -4.37
CA ARG A 20 -3.81 5.55 -5.80
C ARG A 20 -4.10 7.01 -6.18
N ASP A 21 -5.20 7.55 -5.66
CA ASP A 21 -5.54 8.94 -5.94
C ASP A 21 -4.45 9.89 -5.45
N ALA A 22 -3.92 9.61 -4.26
CA ALA A 22 -2.85 10.44 -3.71
C ALA A 22 -1.60 10.35 -4.57
N ILE A 23 -1.28 9.16 -5.04
CA ILE A 23 -0.11 8.96 -5.91
C ILE A 23 -0.28 9.76 -7.20
N GLU A 24 -1.47 9.74 -7.77
CA GLU A 24 -1.72 10.50 -8.99
C GLU A 24 -1.54 11.99 -8.77
N LYS A 25 -1.86 12.45 -7.57
CA LYS A 25 -1.65 13.85 -7.21
C LYS A 25 -0.25 14.12 -6.72
N LYS A 26 0.58 13.10 -6.68
CA LYS A 26 1.95 13.17 -6.20
C LYS A 26 2.04 13.53 -4.72
N ASP A 27 0.98 13.20 -3.99
CA ASP A 27 0.97 13.37 -2.54
C ASP A 27 1.38 12.05 -1.90
N PHE A 28 2.68 11.79 -1.95
CA PHE A 28 3.17 10.48 -1.56
C PHE A 28 3.10 10.23 -0.07
N LYS A 29 3.10 11.28 0.74
CA LYS A 29 2.95 11.11 2.19
C LYS A 29 1.54 10.62 2.52
N ALA A 30 0.53 11.21 1.89
CA ALA A 30 -0.83 10.77 2.10
C ALA A 30 -1.02 9.35 1.59
N ALA A 31 -0.43 9.05 0.43
CA ALA A 31 -0.53 7.72 -0.14
C ALA A 31 0.10 6.70 0.81
N LEU A 32 1.24 7.02 1.39
CA LEU A 32 1.90 6.13 2.31
C LEU A 32 1.04 5.85 3.53
N ARG A 33 0.36 6.87 4.05
CA ARG A 33 -0.55 6.69 5.17
C ARG A 33 -1.68 5.73 4.81
N CYS A 34 -2.24 5.90 3.61
CA CYS A 34 -3.31 5.02 3.16
C CYS A 34 -2.83 3.58 3.01
N CYS A 35 -1.62 3.40 2.50
CA CYS A 35 -1.06 2.08 2.36
C CYS A 35 -0.88 1.42 3.72
N LYS A 36 -0.44 2.18 4.71
CA LYS A 36 -0.27 1.64 6.04
C LYS A 36 -1.59 1.22 6.64
N LYS A 37 -2.65 1.97 6.37
CA LYS A 37 -3.98 1.57 6.81
C LYS A 37 -4.37 0.22 6.21
N ALA A 38 -4.13 0.07 4.92
CA ALA A 38 -4.46 -1.18 4.25
C ALA A 38 -3.65 -2.33 4.84
N LEU A 39 -2.38 -2.10 5.10
CA LEU A 39 -1.53 -3.15 5.66
C LEU A 39 -1.87 -3.48 7.10
N ASN A 40 -2.47 -2.55 7.82
CA ASN A 40 -2.95 -2.83 9.16
C ASN A 40 -4.03 -3.90 9.15
N VAL A 41 -4.87 -3.87 8.13
CA VAL A 41 -5.97 -4.80 8.00
C VAL A 41 -5.52 -6.09 7.32
N ASP A 42 -4.73 -5.94 6.27
CA ASP A 42 -4.26 -7.07 5.46
C ASP A 42 -2.76 -6.94 5.28
N LYS A 43 -2.01 -7.58 6.17
CA LYS A 43 -0.56 -7.40 6.22
C LYS A 43 0.15 -7.90 4.97
N GLU A 44 -0.47 -8.78 4.23
CA GLU A 44 0.16 -9.37 3.05
C GLU A 44 -0.46 -8.84 1.77
N ASN A 45 -1.14 -7.70 1.85
CA ASN A 45 -1.76 -7.15 0.65
C ASN A 45 -0.68 -6.70 -0.33
N TYR A 46 -0.67 -7.35 -1.48
CA TYR A 46 0.35 -7.11 -2.49
C TYR A 46 0.32 -5.67 -3.00
N MET A 47 -0.87 -5.18 -3.33
CA MET A 47 -0.99 -3.82 -3.87
C MET A 47 -0.53 -2.77 -2.87
N ALA A 48 -0.87 -2.97 -1.59
CA ALA A 48 -0.44 -2.03 -0.56
C ALA A 48 1.07 -2.02 -0.44
N LEU A 49 1.69 -3.19 -0.54
CA LEU A 49 3.15 -3.26 -0.49
C LEU A 49 3.79 -2.55 -1.68
N VAL A 50 3.22 -2.74 -2.87
CA VAL A 50 3.72 -2.09 -4.06
C VAL A 50 3.60 -0.56 -3.93
N PHE A 51 2.43 -0.09 -3.52
CA PHE A 51 2.22 1.35 -3.35
C PHE A 51 3.16 1.92 -2.30
N CYS A 52 3.35 1.18 -1.21
CA CYS A 52 4.26 1.62 -0.16
C CYS A 52 5.68 1.78 -0.69
N GLY A 53 6.14 0.79 -1.45
CA GLY A 53 7.48 0.87 -2.05
C GLY A 53 7.61 2.04 -2.99
N LEU A 54 6.59 2.27 -3.80
CA LEU A 54 6.60 3.40 -4.72
C LEU A 54 6.67 4.72 -3.98
N CYS A 55 5.87 4.87 -2.92
CA CYS A 55 5.86 6.09 -2.16
C CYS A 55 7.21 6.36 -1.49
N LEU A 56 7.82 5.31 -0.95
CA LEU A 56 9.12 5.46 -0.32
C LEU A 56 10.18 5.88 -1.33
N ALA A 57 10.11 5.32 -2.53
CA ALA A 57 11.04 5.68 -3.59
C ALA A 57 10.88 7.16 -3.95
N GLU A 58 9.63 7.61 -4.08
CA GLU A 58 9.38 8.99 -4.45
C GLU A 58 9.72 9.96 -3.33
N LEU A 59 9.68 9.50 -2.10
CA LEU A 59 10.07 10.32 -0.96
C LEU A 59 11.56 10.25 -0.69
N GLU A 60 12.32 9.70 -1.64
CA GLU A 60 13.77 9.64 -1.58
C GLU A 60 14.27 8.74 -0.46
N GLN A 61 13.65 7.60 -0.32
CA GLN A 61 14.15 6.56 0.58
C GLN A 61 14.36 5.29 -0.23
N PRO A 62 15.27 5.35 -1.19
CA PRO A 62 15.39 4.26 -2.17
C PRO A 62 15.78 2.93 -1.55
N GLU A 63 16.53 2.95 -0.45
CA GLU A 63 16.93 1.70 0.17
C GLU A 63 15.72 0.94 0.69
N GLN A 64 14.82 1.64 1.36
CA GLN A 64 13.62 1.00 1.87
C GLN A 64 12.72 0.54 0.73
N ALA A 65 12.62 1.35 -0.31
CA ALA A 65 11.82 1.00 -1.47
C ALA A 65 12.34 -0.28 -2.12
N VAL A 66 13.65 -0.38 -2.27
CA VAL A 66 14.25 -1.55 -2.87
C VAL A 66 13.97 -2.79 -2.02
N GLN A 67 14.06 -2.65 -0.70
CA GLN A 67 13.79 -3.79 0.17
C GLN A 67 12.35 -4.25 0.06
N VAL A 68 11.41 -3.31 -0.01
CA VAL A 68 10.00 -3.66 -0.16
C VAL A 68 9.77 -4.37 -1.49
N ILE A 69 10.36 -3.86 -2.54
CA ILE A 69 10.20 -4.46 -3.86
C ILE A 69 10.82 -5.85 -3.90
N LYS A 70 11.98 -6.02 -3.29
CA LYS A 70 12.61 -7.33 -3.22
C LYS A 70 11.72 -8.32 -2.46
N PHE A 71 11.14 -7.86 -1.37
CA PHE A 71 10.25 -8.72 -0.60
C PHE A 71 9.09 -9.20 -1.45
N ILE A 72 8.52 -8.30 -2.23
CA ILE A 72 7.40 -8.65 -3.10
C ILE A 72 7.83 -9.66 -4.15
N PHE A 73 8.98 -9.45 -4.76
CA PHE A 73 9.47 -10.34 -5.81
C PHE A 73 9.81 -11.74 -5.28
N PHE A 74 10.21 -11.82 -4.04
CA PHE A 74 10.54 -13.11 -3.46
C PHE A 74 9.33 -13.87 -2.94
N LEU A 75 8.21 -13.21 -2.85
CA LEU A 75 7.00 -13.90 -2.48
C LEU A 75 6.46 -14.70 -3.64
#